data_4eaaaa37a91592008ef2f47d719af4aa
#
_entry.id   4eaaaa37a91592008ef2f47d719af4aa
#
_cell.length_a   1.000
_cell.length_b   1.000
_cell.length_c   1.000
_cell.angle_alpha   90.00
_cell.angle_beta   90.00
_cell.angle_gamma   90.00
#
_symmetry.space_group_name_H-M   'P 1'
#
loop_
_entity.id
_entity.type
_entity.pdbx_description
1 polymer ?
#
loop_
_entity_poly.entity_id
_entity_poly.type
_entity_poly.pdbx_seq_one_letter_code
_entity_poly.pdbx_strand_id
1 'polypeptide(L)'
;MVKIREKQTEQLEKAASKGLKLGGWKKMTLSSKIAAVVLALVALTAILAPLLAPYSPVEIFTARQAPGNGFIFGTDDKGRDILSRMLYGGRYSLIIGFGATAMALVCGSVVGALAAVSRKSISEAIMRILDIIMSIPGIALAA
;
A
#
# COMPACT_ATOMS: atom_id res chain seq x y z
N MET A 1 -7.82 -44.05 -6.76
CA MET A 1 -7.01 -42.81 -6.73
C MET A 1 -7.60 -41.70 -7.61
N VAL A 2 -8.07 -41.95 -8.82
CA VAL A 2 -8.63 -40.94 -9.76
C VAL A 2 -9.83 -40.17 -9.17
N LYS A 3 -10.81 -40.83 -8.58
CA LYS A 3 -12.02 -40.19 -7.98
C LYS A 3 -11.76 -39.26 -6.80
N ILE A 4 -10.65 -39.43 -6.10
CA ILE A 4 -10.28 -38.54 -4.96
C ILE A 4 -9.71 -37.25 -5.53
N ARG A 5 -8.94 -37.33 -6.61
CA ARG A 5 -8.35 -36.16 -7.30
C ARG A 5 -9.43 -35.29 -7.95
N GLU A 6 -10.42 -35.90 -8.61
CA GLU A 6 -11.55 -35.17 -9.19
C GLU A 6 -12.39 -34.44 -8.16
N LYS A 7 -12.65 -35.05 -7.01
CA LYS A 7 -13.33 -34.35 -5.90
C LYS A 7 -12.53 -33.21 -5.32
N GLN A 8 -11.20 -33.31 -5.27
CA GLN A 8 -10.36 -32.23 -4.80
C GLN A 8 -10.30 -31.06 -5.78
N THR A 9 -10.20 -31.33 -7.08
CA THR A 9 -10.23 -30.26 -8.12
C THR A 9 -11.58 -29.55 -8.13
N GLU A 10 -12.69 -30.27 -8.02
CA GLU A 10 -14.03 -29.68 -7.94
C GLU A 10 -14.23 -28.83 -6.68
N GLN A 11 -13.67 -29.22 -5.55
CA GLN A 11 -13.67 -28.43 -4.32
C GLN A 11 -12.83 -27.17 -4.45
N LEU A 12 -11.68 -27.25 -5.11
CA LEU A 12 -10.80 -26.10 -5.36
C LEU A 12 -11.44 -25.13 -6.35
N GLU A 13 -12.08 -25.59 -7.41
CA GLU A 13 -12.84 -24.75 -8.33
C GLU A 13 -14.02 -24.05 -7.64
N LYS A 14 -14.77 -24.77 -6.82
CA LYS A 14 -15.86 -24.19 -6.03
C LYS A 14 -15.37 -23.17 -5.00
N ALA A 15 -14.21 -23.41 -4.39
CA ALA A 15 -13.56 -22.47 -3.47
C ALA A 15 -13.06 -21.22 -4.22
N ALA A 16 -12.43 -21.39 -5.37
CA ALA A 16 -11.95 -20.30 -6.21
C ALA A 16 -13.11 -19.45 -6.76
N SER A 17 -14.18 -20.08 -7.24
CA SER A 17 -15.37 -19.37 -7.72
C SER A 17 -16.14 -18.63 -6.62
N LYS A 18 -16.09 -19.14 -5.37
CA LYS A 18 -16.70 -18.51 -4.21
C LYS A 18 -15.88 -17.31 -3.70
N GLY A 19 -14.56 -17.32 -3.90
CA GLY A 19 -13.65 -16.21 -3.56
C GLY A 19 -13.76 -15.01 -4.51
N LEU A 20 -14.15 -15.24 -5.77
CA LEU A 20 -14.25 -14.19 -6.80
C LEU A 20 -15.63 -13.49 -6.88
N LYS A 21 -16.60 -13.89 -6.06
CA LYS A 21 -17.86 -13.14 -5.98
C LYS A 21 -17.62 -11.84 -5.22
N LEU A 22 -17.33 -10.77 -5.94
CA LEU A 22 -17.33 -9.37 -5.48
C LEU A 22 -18.72 -8.90 -4.98
N GLY A 23 -19.47 -9.78 -4.35
CA GLY A 23 -20.72 -9.48 -3.66
C GLY A 23 -20.52 -8.89 -2.25
N GLY A 24 -19.32 -8.35 -1.96
CA GLY A 24 -18.88 -7.99 -0.61
C GLY A 24 -19.53 -6.73 -0.02
N TRP A 25 -19.88 -5.73 -0.83
CA TRP A 25 -20.32 -4.43 -0.32
C TRP A 25 -21.59 -4.51 0.55
N LYS A 26 -22.57 -5.34 0.16
CA LYS A 26 -23.81 -5.52 0.95
C LYS A 26 -23.61 -6.32 2.25
N LYS A 27 -22.57 -7.17 2.31
CA LYS A 27 -22.24 -8.02 3.48
C LYS A 27 -21.18 -7.39 4.40
N MET A 28 -20.58 -6.27 4.04
CA MET A 28 -19.61 -5.58 4.87
C MET A 28 -20.28 -4.95 6.09
N THR A 29 -19.63 -5.04 7.23
CA THR A 29 -20.05 -4.35 8.46
C THR A 29 -20.04 -2.84 8.25
N LEU A 30 -20.83 -2.13 9.04
CA LEU A 30 -20.89 -0.66 8.97
C LEU A 30 -19.50 -0.02 9.14
N SER A 31 -18.73 -0.53 10.10
CA SER A 31 -17.33 -0.07 10.33
C SER A 31 -16.44 -0.24 9.11
N SER A 32 -16.55 -1.37 8.39
CA SER A 32 -15.76 -1.60 7.17
C SER A 32 -16.14 -0.66 6.03
N LYS A 33 -17.42 -0.32 5.92
CA LYS A 33 -17.90 0.64 4.92
C LYS A 33 -17.38 2.05 5.21
N ILE A 34 -17.45 2.48 6.48
CA ILE A 34 -16.90 3.77 6.90
C ILE A 34 -15.41 3.83 6.64
N ALA A 35 -14.65 2.81 7.02
CA ALA A 35 -13.21 2.74 6.77
C ALA A 35 -12.88 2.81 5.27
N ALA A 36 -13.63 2.09 4.42
CA ALA A 36 -13.44 2.12 2.98
C ALA A 36 -13.74 3.50 2.38
N VAL A 37 -14.79 4.19 2.85
CA VAL A 37 -15.12 5.55 2.40
C VAL A 37 -14.04 6.53 2.82
N VAL A 38 -13.58 6.48 4.06
CA VAL A 38 -12.49 7.35 4.56
C VAL A 38 -11.22 7.13 3.75
N LEU A 39 -10.85 5.87 3.51
CA LEU A 39 -9.66 5.54 2.70
C LEU A 39 -9.81 6.06 1.26
N ALA A 40 -10.98 5.89 0.66
CA ALA A 40 -11.25 6.40 -0.68
C ALA A 40 -11.18 7.93 -0.74
N LEU A 41 -11.70 8.63 0.26
CA LEU A 41 -11.60 10.10 0.34
C LEU A 41 -10.15 10.55 0.47
N VAL A 42 -9.35 9.92 1.34
CA VAL A 42 -7.93 10.24 1.51
C VAL A 42 -7.16 9.98 0.20
N ALA A 43 -7.42 8.86 -0.47
CA ALA A 43 -6.79 8.57 -1.76
C ALA A 43 -7.21 9.59 -2.83
N LEU A 44 -8.47 9.95 -2.88
CA LEU A 44 -9.00 10.92 -3.84
C LEU A 44 -8.39 12.31 -3.63
N THR A 45 -8.32 12.80 -2.39
CA THR A 45 -7.69 14.09 -2.07
C THR A 45 -6.19 14.10 -2.41
N ALA A 46 -5.48 12.99 -2.19
CA ALA A 46 -4.08 12.86 -2.57
C ALA A 46 -3.88 12.85 -4.09
N ILE A 47 -4.75 12.18 -4.85
CA ILE A 47 -4.69 12.18 -6.32
C ILE A 47 -5.01 13.57 -6.87
N LEU A 48 -6.01 14.25 -6.31
CA LEU A 48 -6.43 15.58 -6.71
C LEU A 48 -5.59 16.70 -6.08
N ALA A 49 -4.51 16.39 -5.38
CA ALA A 49 -3.63 17.37 -4.75
C ALA A 49 -3.23 18.54 -5.65
N PRO A 50 -2.89 18.37 -6.95
CA PRO A 50 -2.55 19.48 -7.83
C PRO A 50 -3.72 20.46 -8.09
N LEU A 51 -4.96 20.02 -7.92
CA LEU A 51 -6.16 20.83 -8.12
C LEU A 51 -6.65 21.45 -6.81
N LEU A 52 -6.40 20.76 -5.68
CA LEU A 52 -6.89 21.17 -4.35
C LEU A 52 -5.88 22.02 -3.58
N ALA A 53 -4.59 21.92 -3.90
CA ALA A 53 -3.55 22.69 -3.23
C ALA A 53 -3.60 24.16 -3.67
N PRO A 54 -3.77 25.11 -2.75
CA PRO A 54 -3.81 26.54 -3.11
C PRO A 54 -2.46 27.06 -3.57
N TYR A 55 -1.36 26.46 -3.09
CA TYR A 55 0.00 26.90 -3.38
C TYR A 55 0.89 25.71 -3.79
N SER A 56 2.05 26.01 -4.39
CA SER A 56 3.07 25.01 -4.63
C SER A 56 3.66 24.50 -3.30
N PRO A 57 3.89 23.18 -3.13
CA PRO A 57 4.42 22.62 -1.88
C PRO A 57 5.86 23.06 -1.57
N VAL A 58 6.55 23.66 -2.54
CA VAL A 58 7.92 24.16 -2.41
C VAL A 58 8.01 25.70 -2.34
N GLU A 59 6.90 26.41 -2.55
CA GLU A 59 6.83 27.85 -2.48
C GLU A 59 7.03 28.32 -1.05
N ILE A 60 7.82 29.40 -0.87
CA ILE A 60 8.24 29.89 0.44
C ILE A 60 7.60 31.26 0.67
N PHE A 61 6.91 31.38 1.79
CA PHE A 61 6.30 32.58 2.33
C PHE A 61 6.96 32.97 3.67
N THR A 62 6.31 33.79 4.45
CA THR A 62 6.76 34.07 5.83
C THR A 62 6.62 32.82 6.68
N ALA A 63 7.68 32.48 7.43
CA ALA A 63 7.70 31.30 8.30
C ALA A 63 6.77 31.47 9.51
N ARG A 64 6.19 30.35 9.95
CA ARG A 64 5.36 30.25 11.17
C ARG A 64 4.17 31.21 11.22
N GLN A 65 3.54 31.45 10.07
CA GLN A 65 2.27 32.19 10.05
C GLN A 65 1.16 31.33 10.65
N ALA A 66 0.35 31.95 11.50
CA ALA A 66 -0.86 31.33 12.02
C ALA A 66 -1.90 31.08 10.89
N PRO A 67 -2.85 30.16 11.10
CA PRO A 67 -4.00 29.99 10.21
C PRO A 67 -4.72 31.33 9.97
N GLY A 68 -5.02 31.65 8.72
CA GLY A 68 -5.57 32.92 8.26
C GLY A 68 -4.74 33.50 7.12
N ASN A 69 -5.08 34.70 6.68
CA ASN A 69 -4.35 35.44 5.63
C ASN A 69 -4.04 34.63 4.35
N GLY A 70 -4.97 33.77 3.94
CA GLY A 70 -4.82 32.91 2.75
C GLY A 70 -4.26 31.50 3.04
N PHE A 71 -3.78 31.22 4.25
CA PHE A 71 -3.25 29.94 4.66
C PHE A 71 -4.23 29.23 5.60
N ILE A 72 -4.85 28.12 5.16
CA ILE A 72 -5.86 27.39 5.95
C ILE A 72 -5.28 26.81 7.23
N PHE A 73 -4.07 26.22 7.15
CA PHE A 73 -3.36 25.66 8.31
C PHE A 73 -2.08 26.45 8.66
N GLY A 74 -1.89 27.63 8.06
CA GLY A 74 -0.69 28.42 8.26
C GLY A 74 0.51 27.89 7.48
N THR A 75 1.72 28.41 7.84
CA THR A 75 2.98 28.03 7.22
C THR A 75 3.90 27.30 8.19
N ASP A 76 4.76 26.44 7.67
CA ASP A 76 5.75 25.71 8.46
C ASP A 76 6.95 26.60 8.89
N ASP A 77 7.92 26.00 9.55
CA ASP A 77 9.16 26.65 10.00
C ASP A 77 10.02 27.23 8.85
N LYS A 78 9.78 26.75 7.62
CA LYS A 78 10.46 27.20 6.39
C LYS A 78 9.57 28.10 5.53
N GLY A 79 8.40 28.48 6.02
CA GLY A 79 7.46 29.36 5.32
C GLY A 79 6.62 28.68 4.24
N ARG A 80 6.53 27.35 4.21
CA ARG A 80 5.74 26.62 3.18
C ARG A 80 4.33 26.35 3.69
N ASP A 81 3.33 26.41 2.80
CA ASP A 81 1.94 26.13 3.15
C ASP A 81 1.75 24.68 3.64
N ILE A 82 1.22 24.53 4.84
CA ILE A 82 1.05 23.22 5.48
C ILE A 82 0.00 22.39 4.73
N LEU A 83 -1.12 22.98 4.29
CA LEU A 83 -2.17 22.26 3.58
C LEU A 83 -1.66 21.68 2.25
N SER A 84 -1.00 22.51 1.44
CA SER A 84 -0.41 22.06 0.17
C SER A 84 0.59 20.92 0.38
N ARG A 85 1.42 21.03 1.40
CA ARG A 85 2.38 19.96 1.75
C ARG A 85 1.70 18.68 2.21
N MET A 86 0.62 18.75 2.97
CA MET A 86 -0.14 17.57 3.39
C MET A 86 -0.76 16.85 2.19
N LEU A 87 -1.37 17.59 1.26
CA LEU A 87 -1.98 17.02 0.05
C LEU A 87 -0.94 16.34 -0.85
N TYR A 88 0.17 17.01 -1.13
CA TYR A 88 1.25 16.44 -1.94
C TYR A 88 1.98 15.31 -1.21
N GLY A 89 2.17 15.42 0.11
CA GLY A 89 2.75 14.36 0.94
C GLY A 89 1.92 13.08 0.89
N GLY A 90 0.58 13.19 0.96
CA GLY A 90 -0.34 12.08 0.75
C GLY A 90 -0.16 11.40 -0.61
N ARG A 91 0.00 12.18 -1.68
CA ARG A 91 0.25 11.67 -3.02
C ARG A 91 1.55 10.88 -3.11
N TYR A 92 2.65 11.41 -2.57
CA TYR A 92 3.94 10.70 -2.54
C TYR A 92 3.86 9.42 -1.70
N SER A 93 3.18 9.47 -0.55
CA SER A 93 2.97 8.28 0.30
C SER A 93 2.22 7.18 -0.45
N LEU A 94 1.19 7.51 -1.22
CA LEU A 94 0.46 6.55 -2.04
C LEU A 94 1.36 5.96 -3.14
N ILE A 95 2.10 6.80 -3.86
CA ILE A 95 3.00 6.34 -4.94
C ILE A 95 4.05 5.38 -4.39
N ILE A 96 4.68 5.74 -3.27
CA ILE A 96 5.70 4.91 -2.63
C ILE A 96 5.07 3.61 -2.09
N GLY A 97 3.92 3.71 -1.41
CA GLY A 97 3.25 2.54 -0.84
C GLY A 97 2.80 1.54 -1.91
N PHE A 98 2.13 2.01 -2.97
CA PHE A 98 1.74 1.15 -4.08
C PHE A 98 2.94 0.61 -4.86
N GLY A 99 3.94 1.44 -5.11
CA GLY A 99 5.16 1.04 -5.80
C GLY A 99 5.93 -0.03 -5.04
N ALA A 100 6.15 0.17 -3.74
CA ALA A 100 6.81 -0.81 -2.89
C ALA A 100 6.01 -2.14 -2.81
N THR A 101 4.68 -2.06 -2.66
CA THR A 101 3.82 -3.24 -2.61
C THR A 101 3.83 -4.01 -3.94
N ALA A 102 3.74 -3.31 -5.07
CA ALA A 102 3.80 -3.93 -6.39
C ALA A 102 5.15 -4.63 -6.62
N MET A 103 6.25 -3.96 -6.25
CA MET A 103 7.59 -4.54 -6.35
C MET A 103 7.75 -5.75 -5.44
N ALA A 104 7.30 -5.68 -4.19
CA ALA A 104 7.32 -6.80 -3.26
C ALA A 104 6.49 -7.98 -3.77
N LEU A 105 5.31 -7.71 -4.35
CA LEU A 105 4.45 -8.75 -4.92
C LEU A 105 5.13 -9.46 -6.09
N VAL A 106 5.70 -8.72 -7.03
CA VAL A 106 6.38 -9.29 -8.21
C VAL A 106 7.61 -10.08 -7.78
N CYS A 107 8.52 -9.46 -7.02
CA CYS A 107 9.75 -10.12 -6.58
C CYS A 107 9.44 -11.33 -5.68
N GLY A 108 8.53 -11.17 -4.72
CA GLY A 108 8.14 -12.27 -3.82
C GLY A 108 7.48 -13.42 -4.56
N SER A 109 6.60 -13.14 -5.53
CA SER A 109 5.96 -14.18 -6.35
C SER A 109 6.97 -14.94 -7.22
N VAL A 110 7.92 -14.24 -7.84
CA VAL A 110 8.96 -14.86 -8.65
C VAL A 110 9.87 -15.75 -7.79
N VAL A 111 10.37 -15.22 -6.68
CA VAL A 111 11.25 -15.97 -5.76
C VAL A 111 10.50 -17.17 -5.15
N GLY A 112 9.25 -16.95 -4.71
CA GLY A 112 8.40 -18.03 -4.18
C GLY A 112 8.12 -19.12 -5.20
N ALA A 113 7.80 -18.76 -6.45
CA ALA A 113 7.58 -19.73 -7.53
C ALA A 113 8.87 -20.50 -7.84
N LEU A 114 10.02 -19.83 -7.94
CA LEU A 114 11.31 -20.47 -8.16
C LEU A 114 11.65 -21.45 -7.04
N ALA A 115 11.42 -21.07 -5.78
CA ALA A 115 11.64 -21.95 -4.64
C ALA A 115 10.74 -23.19 -4.68
N ALA A 116 9.46 -23.00 -5.11
CA ALA A 116 8.47 -24.09 -5.15
C ALA A 116 8.78 -25.15 -6.22
N VAL A 117 9.32 -24.76 -7.39
CA VAL A 117 9.62 -25.68 -8.51
C VAL A 117 11.06 -26.18 -8.50
N SER A 118 11.91 -25.62 -7.68
CA SER A 118 13.32 -25.99 -7.57
C SER A 118 13.52 -27.30 -6.81
N ARG A 119 14.68 -27.95 -7.03
CA ARG A 119 15.09 -29.10 -6.24
C ARG A 119 15.21 -28.70 -4.75
N LYS A 120 14.95 -29.65 -3.87
CA LYS A 120 14.95 -29.44 -2.40
C LYS A 120 16.15 -28.64 -1.89
N SER A 121 17.35 -28.98 -2.36
CA SER A 121 18.61 -28.29 -1.97
C SER A 121 18.63 -26.80 -2.35
N ILE A 122 18.09 -26.45 -3.56
CA ILE A 122 18.04 -25.06 -4.04
C ILE A 122 16.95 -24.31 -3.28
N SER A 123 15.79 -24.92 -3.08
CA SER A 123 14.69 -24.34 -2.29
C SER A 123 15.14 -24.03 -0.86
N GLU A 124 15.83 -24.95 -0.20
CA GLU A 124 16.39 -24.73 1.14
C GLU A 124 17.42 -23.59 1.17
N ALA A 125 18.27 -23.46 0.14
CA ALA A 125 19.21 -22.36 0.04
C ALA A 125 18.51 -21.00 -0.12
N ILE A 126 17.49 -20.91 -0.98
CA ILE A 126 16.68 -19.69 -1.15
C ILE A 126 16.03 -19.29 0.17
N MET A 127 15.39 -20.24 0.85
CA MET A 127 14.74 -19.97 2.15
C MET A 127 15.72 -19.49 3.21
N ARG A 128 16.90 -20.08 3.30
CA ARG A 128 17.95 -19.64 4.24
C ARG A 128 18.42 -18.21 3.96
N ILE A 129 18.58 -17.84 2.69
CA ILE A 129 18.95 -16.47 2.31
C ILE A 129 17.86 -15.49 2.75
N LEU A 130 16.59 -15.82 2.52
CA LEU A 130 15.46 -14.99 2.95
C LEU A 130 15.41 -14.86 4.48
N ASP A 131 15.64 -15.95 5.21
CA ASP A 131 15.69 -15.93 6.67
C ASP A 131 16.81 -15.02 7.20
N ILE A 132 17.98 -15.03 6.57
CA ILE A 132 19.09 -14.13 6.91
C ILE A 132 18.69 -12.67 6.67
N ILE A 133 18.10 -12.36 5.52
CA ILE A 133 17.64 -11.00 5.20
C ILE A 133 16.57 -10.53 6.20
N MET A 134 15.60 -11.38 6.52
CA MET A 134 14.54 -11.06 7.49
C MET A 134 15.03 -11.01 8.94
N SER A 135 16.18 -11.62 9.25
CA SER A 135 16.76 -11.55 10.60
C SER A 135 17.36 -10.17 10.93
N ILE A 136 17.62 -9.35 9.90
CA ILE A 136 18.12 -7.99 10.09
C ILE A 136 16.94 -7.10 10.50
N PRO A 137 16.97 -6.49 11.71
CA PRO A 137 15.89 -5.59 12.13
C PRO A 137 15.72 -4.45 11.14
N GLY A 138 14.47 -4.24 10.64
CA GLY A 138 14.16 -3.18 9.68
C GLY A 138 14.59 -1.78 10.13
N ILE A 139 14.66 -1.55 11.45
CA ILE A 139 15.16 -0.30 12.05
C ILE A 139 16.67 -0.11 11.74
N ALA A 140 17.46 -1.18 11.69
CA ALA A 140 18.89 -1.09 11.37
C ALA A 140 19.16 -0.80 9.89
N LEU A 141 18.19 -1.07 9.01
CA LEU A 141 18.27 -0.73 7.58
C LEU A 141 17.81 0.70 7.28
N ALA A 142 17.11 1.35 8.21
CA ALA A 142 16.54 2.70 8.05
C ALA A 142 17.43 3.79 8.69
N ALA A 143 18.49 3.42 9.38
CA ALA A 143 19.46 4.32 10.01
C ALA A 143 20.65 4.60 9.07
#